data_499e7bde4b92d6206834352e7e79f350
#
_entry.id   499e7bde4b92d6206834352e7e79f350
#
_cell.length_a   1.000
_cell.length_b   1.000
_cell.length_c   1.000
_cell.angle_alpha   90.00
_cell.angle_beta   90.00
_cell.angle_gamma   90.00
#
_symmetry.space_group_name_H-M   'P 1'
#
loop_
_entity.id
_entity.type
_entity.pdbx_description
1 polymer ?
#
loop_
_entity_poly.entity_id
_entity_poly.type
_entity_poly.pdbx_seq_one_letter_code
_entity_poly.pdbx_strand_id
1 'polypeptide(L)'
;MKIVKNKNNRGGVRLGAGRKYGSGLYGEETKVIRVPRSSLGNIKKYLNLSRMNNIDEISLAFKETTYNPLVLFEHKVPAGFPSPADDHVEKRLDLNEYLIKKSDATFFVKIKGDSMIDASINDGDIVIVDRSMQAKIGDIVLASVDGNFTIKTLSKYKLKPRLLPANEKYKPIEIDDNTQFELWGVVTGAVRKFK
;
A
#
# COMPACT_ATOMS: atom_id res chain seq x y z
N MET A 1 7.01 24.16 -70.74
CA MET A 1 7.49 24.37 -69.35
C MET A 1 6.66 23.49 -68.45
N LYS A 2 7.17 22.27 -68.03
CA LYS A 2 6.44 21.31 -67.26
C LYS A 2 6.79 21.49 -65.80
N ILE A 3 5.80 21.84 -64.97
CA ILE A 3 5.95 22.00 -63.52
C ILE A 3 5.92 20.59 -62.86
N VAL A 4 7.07 20.17 -62.32
CA VAL A 4 7.18 18.92 -61.55
C VAL A 4 6.66 19.19 -60.13
N LYS A 5 5.51 18.59 -59.79
CA LYS A 5 4.99 18.57 -58.42
C LYS A 5 5.78 17.56 -57.58
N ASN A 6 6.57 18.07 -56.65
CA ASN A 6 7.27 17.29 -55.67
C ASN A 6 6.26 16.74 -54.65
N LYS A 7 5.97 15.42 -54.69
CA LYS A 7 5.15 14.73 -53.70
C LYS A 7 6.03 14.43 -52.47
N ASN A 8 5.90 15.24 -51.46
CA ASN A 8 6.42 14.90 -50.15
C ASN A 8 5.64 13.72 -49.56
N ASN A 9 6.14 12.51 -49.71
CA ASN A 9 5.65 11.32 -49.04
C ASN A 9 6.11 11.34 -47.56
N ARG A 10 5.40 12.04 -46.71
CA ARG A 10 5.56 11.90 -45.23
C ARG A 10 4.61 10.81 -44.73
N GLY A 11 5.18 9.66 -44.36
CA GLY A 11 4.59 8.71 -43.43
C GLY A 11 3.39 7.92 -43.92
N GLY A 12 3.58 6.93 -44.81
CA GLY A 12 2.58 5.90 -45.09
C GLY A 12 2.51 4.87 -43.98
N VAL A 13 1.32 4.31 -43.76
CA VAL A 13 1.07 3.18 -42.84
C VAL A 13 1.95 1.99 -43.27
N ARG A 14 2.90 1.60 -42.41
CA ARG A 14 3.69 0.39 -42.62
C ARG A 14 3.04 -0.77 -41.91
N LEU A 15 2.68 -1.84 -42.62
CA LEU A 15 2.20 -3.09 -42.00
C LEU A 15 3.26 -3.60 -41.00
N GLY A 16 2.87 -3.74 -39.73
CA GLY A 16 3.76 -4.15 -38.65
C GLY A 16 4.50 -3.02 -37.94
N ALA A 17 4.30 -1.74 -38.31
CA ALA A 17 4.83 -0.59 -37.59
C ALA A 17 3.94 -0.26 -36.38
N GLY A 18 4.23 -0.85 -35.27
CA GLY A 18 3.58 -0.58 -33.98
C GLY A 18 4.19 -1.45 -32.88
N ARG A 19 4.05 -1.01 -31.64
CA ARG A 19 4.48 -1.81 -30.50
C ARG A 19 3.60 -3.06 -30.43
N LYS A 20 4.22 -4.26 -30.38
CA LYS A 20 3.48 -5.52 -30.27
C LYS A 20 2.59 -5.50 -29.01
N TYR A 21 1.39 -6.07 -29.13
CA TYR A 21 0.47 -6.24 -28.01
C TYR A 21 1.20 -6.89 -26.82
N GLY A 22 1.02 -6.37 -25.61
CA GLY A 22 1.66 -6.89 -24.38
C GLY A 22 3.17 -6.56 -24.21
N SER A 23 3.86 -5.95 -25.19
CA SER A 23 5.29 -5.59 -25.09
C SER A 23 5.53 -4.27 -24.32
N GLY A 24 4.48 -3.67 -23.77
CA GLY A 24 4.55 -2.47 -22.95
C GLY A 24 5.03 -2.74 -21.54
N LEU A 25 5.42 -1.67 -20.85
CA LEU A 25 5.81 -1.68 -19.44
C LEU A 25 4.74 -2.29 -18.52
N TYR A 26 3.47 -2.30 -18.95
CA TYR A 26 2.32 -2.80 -18.19
C TYR A 26 1.83 -4.19 -18.64
N GLY A 27 2.42 -4.80 -19.67
CA GLY A 27 1.99 -6.12 -20.17
C GLY A 27 0.60 -6.14 -20.84
N GLU A 28 -0.08 -5.02 -20.90
CA GLU A 28 -1.45 -4.85 -21.40
C GLU A 28 -1.57 -3.65 -22.33
N GLU A 29 -2.75 -3.48 -22.95
CA GLU A 29 -3.05 -2.32 -23.79
C GLU A 29 -3.15 -1.06 -22.92
N THR A 30 -2.46 0.01 -23.35
CA THR A 30 -2.45 1.29 -22.65
C THR A 30 -3.12 2.38 -23.47
N LYS A 31 -3.83 3.30 -22.79
CA LYS A 31 -4.49 4.45 -23.39
C LYS A 31 -3.83 5.75 -22.92
N VAL A 32 -3.57 6.65 -23.84
CA VAL A 32 -3.04 7.98 -23.50
C VAL A 32 -4.17 8.85 -22.97
N ILE A 33 -3.98 9.40 -21.78
CA ILE A 33 -4.89 10.36 -21.17
C ILE A 33 -4.18 11.66 -20.84
N ARG A 34 -4.92 12.76 -20.83
CA ARG A 34 -4.41 14.07 -20.39
C ARG A 34 -4.79 14.28 -18.93
N VAL A 35 -3.80 14.59 -18.11
CA VAL A 35 -4.00 14.83 -16.68
C VAL A 35 -3.32 16.13 -16.26
N PRO A 36 -3.83 16.85 -15.23
CA PRO A 36 -3.16 18.03 -14.69
C PRO A 36 -1.74 17.70 -14.23
N ARG A 37 -0.81 18.62 -14.45
CA ARG A 37 0.61 18.43 -14.10
C ARG A 37 0.81 18.15 -12.60
N SER A 38 -0.02 18.76 -11.76
CA SER A 38 -0.06 18.54 -10.29
C SER A 38 -0.40 17.10 -9.90
N SER A 39 -1.18 16.38 -10.72
CA SER A 39 -1.63 15.01 -10.45
C SER A 39 -0.66 13.94 -10.97
N LEU A 40 0.33 14.30 -11.81
CA LEU A 40 1.25 13.33 -12.42
C LEU A 40 2.04 12.51 -11.40
N GLY A 41 2.46 13.13 -10.29
CA GLY A 41 3.19 12.43 -9.22
C GLY A 41 2.37 11.32 -8.57
N ASN A 42 1.12 11.63 -8.25
CA ASN A 42 0.20 10.68 -7.61
C ASN A 42 -0.19 9.55 -8.55
N ILE A 43 -0.45 9.86 -9.83
CA ILE A 43 -0.79 8.86 -10.84
C ILE A 43 0.39 7.91 -11.10
N LYS A 44 1.61 8.41 -11.21
CA LYS A 44 2.81 7.56 -11.35
C LYS A 44 3.00 6.66 -10.13
N LYS A 45 2.80 7.17 -8.91
CA LYS A 45 2.83 6.36 -7.69
C LYS A 45 1.77 5.27 -7.73
N TYR A 46 0.52 5.61 -8.08
CA TYR A 46 -0.57 4.65 -8.18
C TYR A 46 -0.27 3.54 -9.20
N LEU A 47 0.17 3.90 -10.39
CA LEU A 47 0.51 2.92 -11.44
C LEU A 47 1.68 2.02 -11.05
N ASN A 48 2.65 2.52 -10.30
CA ASN A 48 3.74 1.69 -9.78
C ASN A 48 3.25 0.73 -8.69
N LEU A 49 2.29 1.15 -7.85
CA LEU A 49 1.69 0.32 -6.82
C LEU A 49 0.78 -0.77 -7.40
N SER A 50 -0.05 -0.45 -8.40
CA SER A 50 -0.95 -1.42 -9.06
C SER A 50 -0.23 -2.52 -9.86
N ARG A 51 1.05 -2.34 -10.20
CA ARG A 51 1.88 -3.37 -10.87
C ARG A 51 2.31 -4.52 -9.96
N MET A 52 2.03 -4.40 -8.69
CA MET A 52 2.54 -5.31 -7.67
C MET A 52 1.48 -6.35 -7.34
N ASN A 53 1.54 -7.48 -8.03
CA ASN A 53 0.53 -8.54 -8.15
C ASN A 53 0.08 -9.25 -6.87
N ASN A 54 0.53 -8.84 -5.67
CA ASN A 54 0.20 -9.53 -4.41
C ASN A 54 -0.60 -8.67 -3.42
N ILE A 55 -1.10 -7.51 -3.84
CA ILE A 55 -1.96 -6.67 -3.02
C ILE A 55 -3.27 -6.49 -3.79
N ASP A 56 -4.35 -7.06 -3.27
CA ASP A 56 -5.66 -7.02 -3.93
C ASP A 56 -6.22 -5.60 -4.04
N GLU A 57 -5.83 -4.71 -3.11
CA GLU A 57 -6.30 -3.32 -3.12
C GLU A 57 -5.35 -2.40 -2.34
N ILE A 58 -4.91 -1.31 -2.97
CA ILE A 58 -4.20 -0.20 -2.31
C ILE A 58 -5.04 1.06 -2.46
N SER A 59 -5.49 1.60 -1.34
CA SER A 59 -6.20 2.87 -1.30
C SER A 59 -5.32 3.96 -0.69
N LEU A 60 -5.13 5.06 -1.42
CA LEU A 60 -4.44 6.23 -0.88
C LEU A 60 -5.38 6.99 0.05
N ALA A 61 -4.87 7.44 1.19
CA ALA A 61 -5.60 8.35 2.05
C ALA A 61 -5.80 9.69 1.33
N PHE A 62 -7.05 10.11 1.16
CA PHE A 62 -7.35 11.40 0.55
C PHE A 62 -7.10 12.54 1.54
N LYS A 63 -6.65 13.69 1.01
CA LYS A 63 -6.34 14.88 1.79
C LYS A 63 -7.59 15.54 2.40
N GLU A 64 -8.76 15.33 1.80
CA GLU A 64 -10.04 15.83 2.30
C GLU A 64 -10.74 14.74 3.09
N THR A 65 -10.38 14.62 4.35
CA THR A 65 -11.14 13.80 5.29
C THR A 65 -12.26 14.63 5.90
N THR A 66 -13.48 14.12 5.87
CA THR A 66 -14.56 14.72 6.65
C THR A 66 -14.27 14.56 8.13
N TYR A 67 -14.15 15.69 8.84
CA TYR A 67 -14.02 15.67 10.30
C TYR A 67 -15.33 15.13 10.90
N ASN A 68 -15.27 13.96 11.48
CA ASN A 68 -16.43 13.29 12.08
C ASN A 68 -16.07 12.69 13.46
N PRO A 69 -15.94 13.54 14.49
CA PRO A 69 -15.58 13.10 15.82
C PRO A 69 -16.75 12.37 16.48
N LEU A 70 -16.55 11.11 16.80
CA LEU A 70 -17.49 10.28 17.54
C LEU A 70 -17.15 10.29 19.02
N VAL A 71 -18.14 9.94 19.84
CA VAL A 71 -17.98 9.84 21.30
C VAL A 71 -17.09 8.68 21.67
N LEU A 72 -16.06 8.92 22.45
CA LEU A 72 -15.25 7.91 23.11
C LEU A 72 -15.59 7.93 24.61
N PHE A 73 -16.04 6.80 25.14
CA PHE A 73 -16.34 6.66 26.56
C PHE A 73 -15.05 6.50 27.37
N GLU A 74 -14.98 7.12 28.54
CA GLU A 74 -13.79 7.12 29.40
C GLU A 74 -13.48 5.74 29.97
N HIS A 75 -14.52 5.01 30.35
CA HIS A 75 -14.36 3.72 31.01
C HIS A 75 -14.05 2.59 30.01
N LYS A 76 -13.00 1.85 30.35
CA LYS A 76 -12.67 0.62 29.62
C LYS A 76 -13.74 -0.43 29.89
N VAL A 77 -14.42 -0.86 28.84
CA VAL A 77 -15.38 -1.96 28.94
C VAL A 77 -14.60 -3.27 29.06
N PRO A 78 -14.74 -4.02 30.18
CA PRO A 78 -14.07 -5.30 30.29
C PRO A 78 -14.69 -6.31 29.31
N ALA A 79 -13.83 -7.03 28.60
CA ALA A 79 -14.25 -8.06 27.65
C ALA A 79 -14.61 -9.39 28.34
N GLY A 80 -14.48 -9.47 29.66
CA GLY A 80 -14.83 -10.62 30.48
C GLY A 80 -16.15 -10.41 31.26
N PHE A 81 -16.07 -10.10 32.54
CA PHE A 81 -17.26 -9.88 33.36
C PHE A 81 -17.86 -8.48 33.15
N PRO A 82 -19.21 -8.36 33.21
CA PRO A 82 -19.86 -7.05 33.14
C PRO A 82 -19.36 -6.12 34.25
N SER A 83 -19.21 -4.84 33.93
CA SER A 83 -18.96 -3.77 34.88
C SER A 83 -20.10 -2.74 34.78
N PRO A 84 -20.44 -2.02 35.89
CA PRO A 84 -21.44 -0.95 35.82
C PRO A 84 -21.08 0.05 34.70
N ALA A 85 -22.07 0.40 33.90
CA ALA A 85 -21.91 1.43 32.87
C ALA A 85 -21.85 2.79 33.55
N ASP A 86 -20.80 3.56 33.27
CA ASP A 86 -20.66 4.93 33.68
C ASP A 86 -20.80 5.84 32.47
N ASP A 87 -21.72 6.79 32.50
CA ASP A 87 -22.09 7.63 31.34
C ASP A 87 -21.09 8.77 31.06
N HIS A 88 -19.91 8.72 31.66
CA HIS A 88 -18.91 9.77 31.46
C HIS A 88 -18.28 9.71 30.09
N VAL A 89 -18.52 10.75 29.31
CA VAL A 89 -17.91 11.00 28.00
C VAL A 89 -16.57 11.70 28.20
N GLU A 90 -15.47 10.99 27.98
CA GLU A 90 -14.14 11.57 28.17
C GLU A 90 -13.73 12.46 26.99
N LYS A 91 -13.97 12.00 25.76
CA LYS A 91 -13.37 12.60 24.57
C LYS A 91 -14.20 12.38 23.30
N ARG A 92 -14.07 13.29 22.36
CA ARG A 92 -14.47 13.04 20.98
C ARG A 92 -13.27 12.55 20.20
N LEU A 93 -13.42 11.46 19.46
CA LEU A 93 -12.39 10.84 18.66
C LEU A 93 -12.75 10.90 17.18
N ASP A 94 -11.89 11.52 16.37
CA ASP A 94 -11.90 11.36 14.93
C ASP A 94 -10.90 10.26 14.56
N LEU A 95 -11.39 9.18 13.94
CA LEU A 95 -10.54 8.04 13.58
C LEU A 95 -9.51 8.42 12.51
N ASN A 96 -9.81 9.37 11.63
CA ASN A 96 -8.85 9.82 10.64
C ASN A 96 -7.67 10.52 11.30
N GLU A 97 -7.94 11.43 12.25
CA GLU A 97 -6.90 12.12 13.00
C GLU A 97 -6.11 11.18 13.92
N TYR A 98 -6.80 10.21 14.51
CA TYR A 98 -6.17 9.21 15.39
C TYR A 98 -5.22 8.28 14.64
N LEU A 99 -5.64 7.78 13.47
CA LEU A 99 -4.93 6.75 12.73
C LEU A 99 -3.94 7.32 11.70
N ILE A 100 -4.20 8.51 11.14
CA ILE A 100 -3.44 9.10 10.05
C ILE A 100 -2.68 10.32 10.56
N LYS A 101 -1.40 10.15 10.85
CA LYS A 101 -0.54 11.27 11.30
C LYS A 101 -0.05 12.15 10.16
N LYS A 102 0.21 11.56 8.99
CA LYS A 102 0.69 12.22 7.78
C LYS A 102 -0.04 11.68 6.56
N SER A 103 -1.10 12.36 6.15
CA SER A 103 -1.94 11.93 5.02
C SER A 103 -1.17 11.72 3.71
N ASP A 104 -0.15 12.56 3.45
CA ASP A 104 0.65 12.48 2.22
C ASP A 104 1.60 11.26 2.19
N ALA A 105 1.85 10.64 3.34
CA ALA A 105 2.74 9.49 3.48
C ALA A 105 2.03 8.22 3.95
N THR A 106 0.73 8.30 4.26
CA THR A 106 -0.07 7.19 4.76
C THR A 106 -0.92 6.60 3.64
N PHE A 107 -0.99 5.26 3.58
CA PHE A 107 -1.85 4.54 2.67
C PHE A 107 -2.37 3.26 3.33
N PHE A 108 -3.40 2.69 2.74
CA PHE A 108 -4.05 1.48 3.24
C PHE A 108 -3.71 0.28 2.36
N VAL A 109 -3.56 -0.88 2.99
CA VAL A 109 -3.30 -2.15 2.31
C VAL A 109 -4.26 -3.20 2.84
N LYS A 110 -4.96 -3.88 1.95
CA LYS A 110 -5.81 -5.03 2.29
C LYS A 110 -4.95 -6.27 2.42
N ILE A 111 -5.13 -7.00 3.50
CA ILE A 111 -4.35 -8.19 3.81
C ILE A 111 -4.98 -9.43 3.18
N LYS A 112 -4.11 -10.29 2.66
CA LYS A 112 -4.44 -11.63 2.19
C LYS A 112 -3.53 -12.66 2.86
N GLY A 113 -4.15 -13.66 3.44
CA GLY A 113 -3.45 -14.75 4.13
C GLY A 113 -3.28 -14.53 5.63
N ASP A 114 -2.69 -15.52 6.29
CA ASP A 114 -2.64 -15.67 7.74
C ASP A 114 -1.23 -15.60 8.34
N SER A 115 -0.24 -15.14 7.58
CA SER A 115 1.17 -15.14 8.01
C SER A 115 1.49 -14.24 9.20
N MET A 116 0.54 -13.37 9.61
CA MET A 116 0.67 -12.43 10.73
C MET A 116 -0.45 -12.58 11.76
N ILE A 117 -1.09 -13.74 11.83
CA ILE A 117 -2.25 -14.00 12.68
C ILE A 117 -1.92 -13.85 14.18
N ASP A 118 -0.73 -14.26 14.60
CA ASP A 118 -0.30 -14.16 16.00
C ASP A 118 0.06 -12.70 16.41
N ALA A 119 0.17 -11.82 15.40
CA ALA A 119 0.23 -10.37 15.59
C ALA A 119 -1.16 -9.70 15.45
N SER A 120 -2.23 -10.49 15.50
CA SER A 120 -3.63 -10.05 15.38
C SER A 120 -3.97 -9.39 14.04
N ILE A 121 -3.18 -9.63 12.98
CA ILE A 121 -3.48 -9.21 11.62
C ILE A 121 -3.98 -10.43 10.85
N ASN A 122 -5.27 -10.36 10.42
CA ASN A 122 -5.94 -11.48 9.78
C ASN A 122 -6.22 -11.22 8.29
N ASP A 123 -6.56 -12.29 7.60
CA ASP A 123 -7.05 -12.21 6.22
C ASP A 123 -8.25 -11.25 6.12
N GLY A 124 -8.24 -10.38 5.11
CA GLY A 124 -9.28 -9.36 4.88
C GLY A 124 -9.15 -8.07 5.69
N ASP A 125 -8.23 -7.98 6.67
CA ASP A 125 -7.97 -6.74 7.40
C ASP A 125 -7.42 -5.66 6.46
N ILE A 126 -7.64 -4.41 6.84
CA ILE A 126 -7.00 -3.25 6.21
C ILE A 126 -5.95 -2.72 7.17
N VAL A 127 -4.69 -2.74 6.77
CA VAL A 127 -3.61 -2.14 7.57
C VAL A 127 -3.27 -0.74 7.07
N ILE A 128 -2.85 0.09 8.00
CA ILE A 128 -2.45 1.47 7.80
C ILE A 128 -0.93 1.51 7.77
N VAL A 129 -0.36 2.01 6.68
CA VAL A 129 1.09 2.04 6.46
C VAL A 129 1.56 3.48 6.34
N ASP A 130 2.52 3.87 7.16
CA ASP A 130 3.16 5.19 7.10
C ASP A 130 4.58 5.05 6.51
N ARG A 131 4.79 5.66 5.35
CA ARG A 131 6.09 5.69 4.66
C ARG A 131 7.08 6.70 5.23
N SER A 132 6.60 7.65 6.01
CA SER A 132 7.45 8.69 6.60
C SER A 132 8.19 8.21 7.84
N MET A 133 7.77 7.09 8.41
CA MET A 133 8.40 6.51 9.59
C MET A 133 9.65 5.73 9.21
N GLN A 134 10.70 5.94 10.00
CA GLN A 134 11.89 5.10 9.91
C GLN A 134 11.62 3.78 10.64
N ALA A 135 11.62 2.67 9.90
CA ALA A 135 11.41 1.35 10.46
C ALA A 135 12.53 0.94 11.44
N LYS A 136 12.14 0.35 12.55
CA LYS A 136 13.03 -0.19 13.59
C LYS A 136 12.84 -1.69 13.71
N ILE A 137 13.84 -2.36 14.26
CA ILE A 137 13.72 -3.79 14.60
C ILE A 137 12.56 -3.98 15.58
N GLY A 138 11.67 -4.92 15.26
CA GLY A 138 10.45 -5.18 15.98
C GLY A 138 9.20 -4.55 15.37
N ASP A 139 9.34 -3.57 14.47
CA ASP A 139 8.20 -2.98 13.77
C ASP A 139 7.62 -3.97 12.77
N ILE A 140 6.30 -3.94 12.62
CA ILE A 140 5.62 -4.58 11.50
C ILE A 140 5.75 -3.65 10.30
N VAL A 141 6.24 -4.18 9.19
CA VAL A 141 6.55 -3.40 8.00
C VAL A 141 5.89 -3.98 6.76
N LEU A 142 5.53 -3.12 5.83
CA LEU A 142 5.29 -3.49 4.44
C LEU A 142 6.62 -3.45 3.70
N ALA A 143 7.01 -4.56 3.12
CA ALA A 143 8.25 -4.69 2.37
C ALA A 143 7.99 -5.32 1.00
N SER A 144 8.83 -4.98 0.02
CA SER A 144 8.94 -5.69 -1.24
C SER A 144 10.19 -6.58 -1.21
N VAL A 145 10.02 -7.86 -1.55
CA VAL A 145 11.09 -8.85 -1.66
C VAL A 145 10.99 -9.47 -3.05
N ASP A 146 12.00 -9.29 -3.89
CA ASP A 146 12.03 -9.75 -5.27
C ASP A 146 10.77 -9.37 -6.07
N GLY A 147 10.32 -8.12 -5.86
CA GLY A 147 9.12 -7.56 -6.51
C GLY A 147 7.79 -7.99 -5.89
N ASN A 148 7.78 -8.81 -4.84
CA ASN A 148 6.58 -9.26 -4.15
C ASN A 148 6.39 -8.54 -2.82
N PHE A 149 5.16 -8.03 -2.57
CA PHE A 149 4.85 -7.41 -1.29
C PHE A 149 4.55 -8.43 -0.21
N THR A 150 5.00 -8.09 0.98
CA THR A 150 4.68 -8.86 2.19
C THR A 150 4.64 -7.95 3.41
N ILE A 151 3.84 -8.35 4.40
CA ILE A 151 3.85 -7.75 5.73
C ILE A 151 4.48 -8.74 6.69
N LYS A 152 5.50 -8.28 7.40
CA LYS A 152 6.27 -9.08 8.36
C LYS A 152 6.81 -8.18 9.46
N THR A 153 7.25 -8.79 10.55
CA THR A 153 8.03 -8.10 11.58
C THR A 153 9.48 -7.95 11.11
N LEU A 154 9.96 -6.71 11.09
CA LEU A 154 11.36 -6.44 10.76
C LEU A 154 12.29 -6.94 11.86
N SER A 155 13.28 -7.70 11.50
CA SER A 155 14.30 -8.26 12.38
C SER A 155 15.66 -8.17 11.73
N LYS A 156 16.68 -8.66 12.42
CA LYS A 156 18.02 -8.84 11.87
C LYS A 156 18.60 -10.18 12.27
N TYR A 157 19.39 -10.76 11.40
CA TYR A 157 20.18 -11.94 11.68
C TYR A 157 21.58 -11.78 11.06
N LYS A 158 22.64 -11.97 11.86
CA LYS A 158 24.04 -11.77 11.42
C LYS A 158 24.24 -10.41 10.71
N LEU A 159 23.69 -9.34 11.29
CA LEU A 159 23.74 -7.95 10.79
C LEU A 159 22.93 -7.68 9.49
N LYS A 160 22.33 -8.69 8.87
CA LYS A 160 21.45 -8.52 7.69
C LYS A 160 19.99 -8.39 8.10
N PRO A 161 19.17 -7.66 7.34
CA PRO A 161 17.74 -7.61 7.55
C PRO A 161 17.12 -9.01 7.43
N ARG A 162 16.07 -9.23 8.20
CA ARG A 162 15.29 -10.46 8.20
C ARG A 162 13.84 -10.14 8.46
N LEU A 163 12.94 -10.79 7.78
CA LEU A 163 11.52 -10.61 7.93
C LEU A 163 10.90 -11.82 8.63
N LEU A 164 10.29 -11.60 9.79
CA LEU A 164 9.69 -12.66 10.60
C LEU A 164 8.17 -12.70 10.39
N PRO A 165 7.59 -13.86 10.07
CA PRO A 165 6.15 -14.06 10.16
C PRO A 165 5.72 -14.10 11.64
N ALA A 166 4.47 -13.78 11.90
CA ALA A 166 3.80 -14.04 13.16
C ALA A 166 2.79 -15.19 12.96
N ASN A 167 3.29 -16.34 12.57
CA ASN A 167 2.60 -17.60 12.43
C ASN A 167 3.65 -18.71 12.20
N GLU A 168 3.66 -19.72 13.04
CA GLU A 168 4.64 -20.82 13.02
C GLU A 168 4.63 -21.65 11.73
N LYS A 169 3.54 -21.60 10.96
CA LYS A 169 3.44 -22.28 9.65
C LYS A 169 4.36 -21.70 8.59
N TYR A 170 4.87 -20.46 8.79
CA TYR A 170 5.67 -19.74 7.82
C TYR A 170 7.12 -19.65 8.29
N LYS A 171 8.04 -19.75 7.34
CA LYS A 171 9.45 -19.55 7.61
C LYS A 171 9.83 -18.07 7.52
N PRO A 172 10.82 -17.61 8.32
CA PRO A 172 11.42 -16.30 8.13
C PRO A 172 11.97 -16.12 6.71
N ILE A 173 11.93 -14.88 6.22
CA ILE A 173 12.54 -14.49 4.95
C ILE A 173 13.89 -13.85 5.27
N GLU A 174 14.97 -14.51 4.87
CA GLU A 174 16.33 -13.98 4.99
C GLU A 174 16.62 -13.07 3.79
N ILE A 175 17.16 -11.90 4.07
CA ILE A 175 17.55 -10.94 3.04
C ILE A 175 19.05 -11.06 2.83
N ASP A 176 19.46 -11.52 1.66
CA ASP A 176 20.87 -11.64 1.27
C ASP A 176 21.26 -10.55 0.24
N ASP A 177 22.52 -10.59 -0.21
CA ASP A 177 23.06 -9.57 -1.12
C ASP A 177 22.45 -9.64 -2.54
N ASN A 178 21.77 -10.74 -2.90
CA ASN A 178 21.13 -10.93 -4.19
C ASN A 178 19.62 -10.64 -4.14
N THR A 179 19.05 -10.48 -2.94
CA THR A 179 17.64 -10.24 -2.73
C THR A 179 17.30 -8.77 -3.01
N GLN A 180 16.38 -8.52 -3.92
CA GLN A 180 15.84 -7.18 -4.12
C GLN A 180 14.89 -6.84 -2.97
N PHE A 181 15.36 -6.04 -2.03
CA PHE A 181 14.63 -5.70 -0.81
C PHE A 181 14.39 -4.21 -0.70
N GLU A 182 13.12 -3.83 -0.49
CA GLU A 182 12.72 -2.44 -0.27
C GLU A 182 11.70 -2.35 0.87
N LEU A 183 11.93 -1.47 1.84
CA LEU A 183 10.97 -1.12 2.89
C LEU A 183 10.02 -0.04 2.37
N TRP A 184 8.72 -0.33 2.36
CA TRP A 184 7.69 0.57 1.88
C TRP A 184 7.06 1.42 2.97
N GLY A 185 7.10 0.98 4.21
CA GLY A 185 6.62 1.73 5.35
C GLY A 185 6.38 0.86 6.58
N VAL A 186 6.04 1.53 7.67
CA VAL A 186 5.72 0.90 8.95
C VAL A 186 4.22 0.77 9.09
N VAL A 187 3.75 -0.39 9.52
CA VAL A 187 2.34 -0.62 9.84
C VAL A 187 2.04 0.04 11.19
N THR A 188 1.14 1.02 11.20
CA THR A 188 0.80 1.81 12.39
C THR A 188 -0.52 1.39 13.03
N GLY A 189 -1.34 0.63 12.31
CA GLY A 189 -2.63 0.15 12.79
C GLY A 189 -3.29 -0.81 11.82
N ALA A 190 -4.35 -1.44 12.30
CA ALA A 190 -5.22 -2.29 11.49
C ALA A 190 -6.69 -1.95 11.76
N VAL A 191 -7.50 -2.05 10.72
CA VAL A 191 -8.95 -1.85 10.77
C VAL A 191 -9.64 -3.12 10.32
N ARG A 192 -10.56 -3.63 11.14
CA ARG A 192 -11.38 -4.80 10.84
C ARG A 192 -12.85 -4.45 10.96
N LYS A 193 -13.62 -4.83 9.95
CA LYS A 193 -15.07 -4.73 9.98
C LYS A 193 -15.66 -6.12 10.22
N PHE A 194 -16.55 -6.25 11.20
CA PHE A 194 -17.16 -7.54 11.54
C PHE A 194 -18.49 -7.80 10.80
N LYS A 195 -19.17 -6.77 10.34
CA LYS A 195 -20.43 -6.86 9.57
C LYS A 195 -20.54 -5.74 8.54
#